data_77f88139b8a5fc118fc88b0141c08927
#
_entry.id   77f88139b8a5fc118fc88b0141c08927
#
_cell.length_a   1.000
_cell.length_b   1.000
_cell.length_c   1.000
_cell.angle_alpha   90.00
_cell.angle_beta   90.00
_cell.angle_gamma   90.00
#
_symmetry.space_group_name_H-M   'P 1'
#
loop_
_entity.id
_entity.type
_entity.pdbx_description
1 polymer ?
#
loop_
_entity_poly.entity_id
_entity_poly.type
_entity_poly.pdbx_seq_one_letter_code
_entity_poly.pdbx_strand_id
1 'polypeptide(L)'
;TLTERNAISLFGAGLIDSIPDEVIEAAANAKHEGFPEISGRISRLKDGRIGRFGWKAQKATLYDFTMTACAVELGLHVPDHPQAGTPLDPEYRTASFDLNQDECNALVDYLKNLPAPEMMQPSNADHASYLAGGQKLFASVGCAACHTEQMGDVVGVYSDLLVHDMGADLVDTGDYGSFTPVPDTAEEVVEEVAGTDDGQQGQQQVRIVGATRQEWRTAPLWGVRDSAPYLHDGRAETLEQAIAFHGGESAGSAQKYFMLTPEERQQVQAFLRSLTAPSPDRLASAR
;
A
#
# COMPACT_ATOMS: atom_id res chain seq x y z
N THR A 1 5.95 -13.92 18.14
CA THR A 1 5.63 -14.36 16.77
C THR A 1 6.60 -13.65 15.83
N LEU A 2 7.28 -14.37 14.96
CA LEU A 2 8.08 -13.79 13.88
C LEU A 2 7.17 -13.65 12.68
N THR A 3 7.24 -12.51 12.01
CA THR A 3 6.53 -12.25 10.75
C THR A 3 7.54 -11.81 9.70
N GLU A 4 7.39 -12.33 8.50
CA GLU A 4 8.22 -11.93 7.37
C GLU A 4 7.59 -10.72 6.68
N ARG A 5 8.42 -9.81 6.20
CA ARG A 5 8.00 -8.63 5.44
C ARG A 5 8.85 -8.48 4.20
N ASN A 6 8.17 -8.47 3.07
CA ASN A 6 8.77 -8.10 1.80
C ASN A 6 8.90 -6.58 1.73
N ALA A 7 10.02 -6.08 1.23
CA ALA A 7 10.24 -4.64 1.11
C ALA A 7 9.29 -4.01 0.06
N ILE A 8 8.70 -2.89 0.40
CA ILE A 8 7.88 -2.09 -0.52
C ILE A 8 8.82 -1.18 -1.33
N SER A 9 8.61 -1.10 -2.65
CA SER A 9 9.35 -0.16 -3.50
C SER A 9 9.16 1.28 -3.03
N LEU A 10 10.25 2.05 -2.97
CA LEU A 10 10.25 3.47 -2.62
C LEU A 10 10.16 4.40 -3.84
N PHE A 11 10.26 3.85 -5.05
CA PHE A 11 10.08 4.63 -6.28
C PHE A 11 8.67 5.19 -6.35
N GLY A 12 8.55 6.50 -6.58
CA GLY A 12 7.26 7.19 -6.61
C GLY A 12 6.62 7.43 -5.23
N ALA A 13 7.28 7.08 -4.12
CA ALA A 13 6.72 7.25 -2.77
C ALA A 13 6.36 8.71 -2.47
N GLY A 14 7.13 9.68 -2.99
CA GLY A 14 6.79 11.10 -2.87
C GLY A 14 5.49 11.49 -3.57
N LEU A 15 5.13 10.82 -4.66
CA LEU A 15 3.83 11.03 -5.32
C LEU A 15 2.69 10.45 -4.48
N ILE A 16 2.86 9.26 -3.86
CA ILE A 16 1.88 8.72 -2.92
C ILE A 16 1.68 9.66 -1.74
N ASP A 17 2.76 10.24 -1.20
CA ASP A 17 2.71 11.21 -0.09
C ASP A 17 1.92 12.47 -0.46
N SER A 18 1.91 12.86 -1.74
CA SER A 18 1.23 14.04 -2.24
C SER A 18 -0.25 13.84 -2.58
N ILE A 19 -0.77 12.60 -2.56
CA ILE A 19 -2.19 12.34 -2.85
C ILE A 19 -3.05 12.97 -1.74
N PRO A 20 -4.01 13.87 -2.07
CA PRO A 20 -4.89 14.46 -1.07
C PRO A 20 -5.78 13.41 -0.38
N ASP A 21 -6.10 13.64 0.89
CA ASP A 21 -6.96 12.73 1.67
C ASP A 21 -8.33 12.56 1.03
N GLU A 22 -8.89 13.62 0.43
CA GLU A 22 -10.18 13.62 -0.26
C GLU A 22 -10.23 12.64 -1.43
N VAL A 23 -9.08 12.41 -2.09
CA VAL A 23 -8.98 11.43 -3.19
C VAL A 23 -9.08 10.00 -2.65
N ILE A 24 -8.45 9.71 -1.51
CA ILE A 24 -8.55 8.41 -0.84
C ILE A 24 -9.96 8.20 -0.28
N GLU A 25 -10.57 9.25 0.27
CA GLU A 25 -11.97 9.22 0.74
C GLU A 25 -12.95 8.97 -0.40
N ALA A 26 -12.72 9.58 -1.56
CA ALA A 26 -13.53 9.33 -2.76
C ALA A 26 -13.39 7.88 -3.25
N ALA A 27 -12.19 7.31 -3.22
CA ALA A 27 -11.96 5.90 -3.56
C ALA A 27 -12.73 4.96 -2.61
N ALA A 28 -12.73 5.22 -1.29
CA ALA A 28 -13.44 4.41 -0.31
C ALA A 28 -14.98 4.46 -0.46
N ASN A 29 -15.50 5.50 -1.11
CA ASN A 29 -16.93 5.64 -1.41
C ASN A 29 -17.30 5.15 -2.82
N ALA A 30 -16.32 4.70 -3.61
CA ALA A 30 -16.58 4.20 -4.96
C ALA A 30 -17.39 2.90 -4.92
N LYS A 31 -18.28 2.74 -5.90
CA LYS A 31 -19.03 1.49 -6.11
C LYS A 31 -18.51 0.81 -7.36
N HIS A 32 -18.23 -0.46 -7.24
CA HIS A 32 -17.67 -1.26 -8.34
C HIS A 32 -18.80 -2.08 -8.99
N GLU A 33 -19.34 -1.57 -10.11
CA GLU A 33 -20.37 -2.31 -10.86
C GLU A 33 -19.84 -3.68 -11.31
N GLY A 34 -20.60 -4.73 -11.03
CA GLY A 34 -20.20 -6.12 -11.32
C GLY A 34 -19.27 -6.77 -10.28
N PHE A 35 -18.85 -6.03 -9.24
CA PHE A 35 -17.99 -6.50 -8.14
C PHE A 35 -18.46 -5.92 -6.80
N PRO A 36 -19.72 -6.15 -6.40
CA PRO A 36 -20.29 -5.55 -5.19
C PRO A 36 -19.65 -6.06 -3.89
N GLU A 37 -18.91 -7.15 -3.95
CA GLU A 37 -18.13 -7.72 -2.84
C GLU A 37 -16.87 -6.91 -2.51
N ILE A 38 -16.40 -6.05 -3.41
CA ILE A 38 -15.22 -5.21 -3.21
C ILE A 38 -15.65 -3.93 -2.49
N SER A 39 -15.17 -3.76 -1.28
CA SER A 39 -15.60 -2.69 -0.38
C SER A 39 -14.44 -2.14 0.48
N GLY A 40 -13.31 -1.89 -0.13
CA GLY A 40 -12.13 -1.37 0.54
C GLY A 40 -12.42 -0.18 1.45
N ARG A 41 -11.70 -0.10 2.56
CA ARG A 41 -11.88 0.98 3.53
C ARG A 41 -10.59 1.73 3.84
N ILE A 42 -10.73 2.93 4.38
CA ILE A 42 -9.61 3.72 4.86
C ILE A 42 -9.05 3.10 6.15
N SER A 43 -7.73 2.90 6.21
CA SER A 43 -7.02 2.66 7.47
C SER A 43 -6.75 4.01 8.13
N ARG A 44 -7.49 4.35 9.19
CA ARG A 44 -7.24 5.56 9.97
C ARG A 44 -6.31 5.27 11.13
N LEU A 45 -5.38 6.18 11.38
CA LEU A 45 -4.51 6.14 12.54
C LEU A 45 -5.25 6.62 13.80
N LYS A 46 -4.69 6.35 14.98
CA LYS A 46 -5.29 6.78 16.27
C LYS A 46 -5.49 8.29 16.36
N ASP A 47 -4.64 9.07 15.71
CA ASP A 47 -4.73 10.54 15.63
C ASP A 47 -5.68 11.05 14.53
N GLY A 48 -6.37 10.15 13.82
CA GLY A 48 -7.35 10.47 12.77
C GLY A 48 -6.79 10.57 11.37
N ARG A 49 -5.48 10.70 11.19
CA ARG A 49 -4.86 10.79 9.86
C ARG A 49 -5.13 9.52 9.04
N ILE A 50 -5.19 9.67 7.73
CA ILE A 50 -5.32 8.57 6.78
C ILE A 50 -3.97 7.91 6.57
N GLY A 51 -3.91 6.60 6.83
CA GLY A 51 -2.74 5.79 6.52
C GLY A 51 -2.63 5.49 5.03
N ARG A 52 -1.42 5.57 4.48
CA ARG A 52 -1.13 5.33 3.06
C ARG A 52 0.17 4.58 2.81
N PHE A 53 1.02 4.43 3.82
CA PHE A 53 2.28 3.70 3.75
C PHE A 53 2.27 2.48 4.66
N GLY A 54 3.13 1.50 4.31
CA GLY A 54 3.18 0.19 4.93
C GLY A 54 2.13 -0.78 4.34
N TRP A 55 2.31 -2.07 4.60
CA TRP A 55 1.43 -3.11 4.08
C TRP A 55 -0.01 -3.04 4.62
N LYS A 56 -0.19 -2.44 5.80
CA LYS A 56 -1.50 -2.25 6.45
C LYS A 56 -1.92 -0.78 6.50
N ALA A 57 -1.34 0.07 5.65
CA ALA A 57 -1.58 1.51 5.65
C ALA A 57 -1.47 2.13 7.08
N GLN A 58 -0.43 1.74 7.82
CA GLN A 58 -0.24 2.14 9.22
C GLN A 58 0.58 3.42 9.41
N LYS A 59 1.00 4.08 8.33
CA LYS A 59 1.71 5.36 8.36
C LYS A 59 1.06 6.36 7.42
N ALA A 60 0.88 7.60 7.90
CA ALA A 60 0.20 8.65 7.14
C ALA A 60 1.12 9.37 6.15
N THR A 61 2.41 9.48 6.46
CA THR A 61 3.38 10.25 5.68
C THR A 61 4.61 9.43 5.33
N LEU A 62 5.29 9.82 4.27
CA LEU A 62 6.58 9.24 3.90
C LEU A 62 7.63 9.47 5.00
N TYR A 63 7.56 10.62 5.71
CA TYR A 63 8.43 10.89 6.84
C TYR A 63 8.24 9.85 7.96
N ASP A 64 7.00 9.66 8.45
CA ASP A 64 6.70 8.68 9.50
C ASP A 64 7.10 7.25 9.09
N PHE A 65 6.88 6.90 7.82
CA PHE A 65 7.25 5.59 7.28
C PHE A 65 8.77 5.40 7.28
N THR A 66 9.52 6.38 6.76
CA THR A 66 10.99 6.34 6.69
C THR A 66 11.64 6.31 8.08
N MET A 67 11.18 7.17 8.99
CA MET A 67 11.74 7.22 10.34
C MET A 67 11.40 5.94 11.13
N THR A 68 10.23 5.34 10.90
CA THR A 68 9.91 4.03 11.48
C THR A 68 10.88 2.95 10.97
N ALA A 69 11.20 2.93 9.67
CA ALA A 69 12.17 2.00 9.11
C ALA A 69 13.56 2.21 9.72
N CYS A 70 14.02 3.45 9.86
CA CYS A 70 15.27 3.77 10.55
C CYS A 70 15.30 3.21 11.97
N ALA A 71 14.22 3.38 12.72
CA ALA A 71 14.15 2.93 14.11
C ALA A 71 14.00 1.40 14.25
N VAL A 72 13.14 0.78 13.45
CA VAL A 72 12.74 -0.63 13.60
C VAL A 72 13.63 -1.58 12.83
N GLU A 73 13.99 -1.26 11.58
CA GLU A 73 14.78 -2.14 10.73
C GLU A 73 16.28 -1.94 10.92
N LEU A 74 16.72 -0.68 11.05
CA LEU A 74 18.12 -0.33 11.19
C LEU A 74 18.55 -0.16 12.66
N GLY A 75 17.59 -0.07 13.59
CA GLY A 75 17.88 0.14 15.01
C GLY A 75 18.45 1.53 15.31
N LEU A 76 18.16 2.54 14.46
CA LEU A 76 18.65 3.89 14.65
C LEU A 76 17.77 4.66 15.64
N HIS A 77 18.38 5.49 16.45
CA HIS A 77 17.70 6.47 17.30
C HIS A 77 17.56 7.78 16.53
N VAL A 78 16.34 8.09 16.13
CA VAL A 78 16.00 9.30 15.36
C VAL A 78 14.94 10.12 16.11
N PRO A 79 14.80 11.43 15.85
CA PRO A 79 13.82 12.27 16.52
C PRO A 79 12.39 11.69 16.37
N ASP A 80 11.63 11.73 17.46
CA ASP A 80 10.24 11.30 17.58
C ASP A 80 9.95 9.81 17.26
N HIS A 81 10.98 9.04 16.89
CA HIS A 81 10.90 7.60 16.62
C HIS A 81 11.96 6.88 17.44
N PRO A 82 11.60 6.44 18.66
CA PRO A 82 12.56 5.78 19.52
C PRO A 82 13.03 4.45 18.90
N GLN A 83 14.31 4.17 19.10
CA GLN A 83 14.88 2.87 18.76
C GLN A 83 14.06 1.72 19.38
N ALA A 84 13.93 0.63 18.64
CA ALA A 84 13.28 -0.57 19.16
C ALA A 84 13.96 -1.04 20.46
N GLY A 85 13.17 -1.36 21.49
CA GLY A 85 13.70 -1.85 22.77
C GLY A 85 14.43 -3.17 22.58
N THR A 86 15.54 -3.36 23.31
CA THR A 86 16.22 -4.65 23.33
C THR A 86 15.60 -5.55 24.40
N PRO A 87 15.22 -6.81 24.06
CA PRO A 87 14.73 -7.76 25.05
C PRO A 87 15.76 -8.09 26.16
N LEU A 88 17.06 -7.91 25.87
CA LEU A 88 18.15 -8.20 26.79
C LEU A 88 18.39 -7.08 27.80
N ASP A 89 18.05 -5.84 27.45
CA ASP A 89 18.15 -4.67 28.30
C ASP A 89 17.01 -3.69 27.97
N PRO A 90 15.82 -3.86 28.53
CA PRO A 90 14.67 -3.00 28.27
C PRO A 90 14.85 -1.54 28.71
N GLU A 91 15.80 -1.28 29.62
CA GLU A 91 16.11 0.05 30.13
C GLU A 91 17.20 0.77 29.30
N TYR A 92 17.80 0.07 28.35
CA TYR A 92 18.81 0.69 27.47
C TYR A 92 18.23 1.89 26.73
N ARG A 93 18.99 2.97 26.75
CA ARG A 93 18.71 4.18 25.98
C ARG A 93 20.02 4.69 25.38
N THR A 94 19.97 5.09 24.13
CA THR A 94 21.12 5.74 23.47
C THR A 94 21.34 7.14 24.05
N ALA A 95 22.60 7.57 24.10
CA ALA A 95 22.96 8.87 24.65
C ALA A 95 22.62 10.05 23.70
N SER A 96 22.50 9.79 22.40
CA SER A 96 22.26 10.81 21.37
C SER A 96 21.46 10.20 20.21
N PHE A 97 20.98 11.05 19.31
CA PHE A 97 20.45 10.61 18.02
C PHE A 97 21.56 10.11 17.11
N ASP A 98 21.28 9.06 16.32
CA ASP A 98 22.15 8.58 15.24
C ASP A 98 22.01 9.47 14.00
N LEU A 99 20.80 10.00 13.75
CA LEU A 99 20.52 11.03 12.76
C LEU A 99 19.81 12.20 13.44
N ASN A 100 20.28 13.40 13.22
CA ASN A 100 19.60 14.61 13.66
C ASN A 100 18.42 14.96 12.72
N GLN A 101 17.66 15.99 13.06
CA GLN A 101 16.46 16.38 12.29
C GLN A 101 16.78 16.77 10.84
N ASP A 102 17.90 17.45 10.60
CA ASP A 102 18.28 17.90 9.26
C ASP A 102 18.67 16.70 8.37
N GLU A 103 19.38 15.73 8.95
CA GLU A 103 19.74 14.47 8.26
C GLU A 103 18.50 13.62 7.97
N CYS A 104 17.55 13.54 8.89
CA CYS A 104 16.25 12.90 8.67
C CYS A 104 15.47 13.57 7.53
N ASN A 105 15.40 14.89 7.52
CA ASN A 105 14.74 15.65 6.47
C ASN A 105 15.43 15.41 5.11
N ALA A 106 16.75 15.45 5.06
CA ALA A 106 17.51 15.21 3.82
C ALA A 106 17.26 13.79 3.27
N LEU A 107 17.19 12.78 4.14
CA LEU A 107 16.85 11.41 3.73
C LEU A 107 15.44 11.34 3.12
N VAL A 108 14.45 11.94 3.77
CA VAL A 108 13.07 11.95 3.28
C VAL A 108 12.97 12.74 1.98
N ASP A 109 13.65 13.87 1.86
CA ASP A 109 13.69 14.66 0.62
C ASP A 109 14.31 13.87 -0.53
N TYR A 110 15.35 13.10 -0.27
CA TYR A 110 15.91 12.17 -1.27
C TYR A 110 14.85 11.16 -1.73
N LEU A 111 14.15 10.51 -0.80
CA LEU A 111 13.10 9.54 -1.14
C LEU A 111 11.91 10.16 -1.88
N LYS A 112 11.50 11.37 -1.51
CA LYS A 112 10.45 12.12 -2.22
C LYS A 112 10.77 12.39 -3.68
N ASN A 113 12.04 12.57 -3.99
CA ASN A 113 12.51 12.87 -5.34
C ASN A 113 12.86 11.62 -6.16
N LEU A 114 12.71 10.41 -5.61
CA LEU A 114 12.85 9.20 -6.39
C LEU A 114 11.77 9.16 -7.51
N PRO A 115 12.17 8.94 -8.76
CA PRO A 115 11.23 8.95 -9.87
C PRO A 115 10.18 7.85 -9.73
N ALA A 116 8.98 8.11 -10.24
CA ALA A 116 7.96 7.09 -10.34
C ALA A 116 8.36 6.00 -11.33
N PRO A 117 7.94 4.75 -11.09
CA PRO A 117 7.98 3.68 -12.08
C PRO A 117 7.31 4.06 -13.40
N GLU A 118 7.60 3.33 -14.45
CA GLU A 118 7.19 3.64 -15.82
C GLU A 118 6.40 2.47 -16.43
N MET A 119 5.62 2.79 -17.46
CA MET A 119 5.12 1.77 -18.35
C MET A 119 6.10 1.61 -19.52
N MET A 120 6.52 0.37 -19.76
CA MET A 120 7.40 0.04 -20.89
C MET A 120 6.79 0.48 -22.23
N GLN A 121 7.57 1.17 -23.04
CA GLN A 121 7.13 1.56 -24.39
C GLN A 121 7.00 0.32 -25.28
N PRO A 122 5.85 0.13 -25.96
CA PRO A 122 5.67 -1.00 -26.86
C PRO A 122 6.62 -0.89 -28.05
N SER A 123 7.16 -2.03 -28.52
CA SER A 123 8.13 -2.10 -29.60
C SER A 123 7.53 -1.83 -30.99
N ASN A 124 6.22 -2.05 -31.15
CA ASN A 124 5.47 -1.83 -32.40
C ASN A 124 3.96 -1.78 -32.10
N ALA A 125 3.13 -1.57 -33.14
CA ALA A 125 1.68 -1.45 -33.02
C ALA A 125 0.99 -2.72 -32.52
N ASP A 126 1.47 -3.89 -32.92
CA ASP A 126 0.91 -5.18 -32.49
C ASP A 126 1.19 -5.40 -30.98
N HIS A 127 2.41 -5.10 -30.54
CA HIS A 127 2.76 -5.13 -29.12
C HIS A 127 1.93 -4.12 -28.30
N ALA A 128 1.72 -2.91 -28.81
CA ALA A 128 0.85 -1.93 -28.17
C ALA A 128 -0.58 -2.46 -28.03
N SER A 129 -1.12 -3.06 -29.08
CA SER A 129 -2.46 -3.65 -29.08
C SER A 129 -2.56 -4.85 -28.09
N TYR A 130 -1.51 -5.66 -28.01
CA TYR A 130 -1.45 -6.80 -27.08
C TYR A 130 -1.46 -6.34 -25.62
N LEU A 131 -0.66 -5.33 -25.26
CA LEU A 131 -0.63 -4.75 -23.91
C LEU A 131 -1.96 -4.08 -23.54
N ALA A 132 -2.54 -3.32 -24.49
CA ALA A 132 -3.85 -2.69 -24.29
C ALA A 132 -4.99 -3.74 -24.12
N GLY A 133 -4.89 -4.88 -24.80
CA GLY A 133 -5.75 -6.04 -24.60
C GLY A 133 -5.66 -6.57 -23.18
N GLY A 134 -4.44 -6.75 -22.68
CA GLY A 134 -4.17 -7.18 -21.32
C GLY A 134 -4.71 -6.21 -20.25
N GLN A 135 -4.56 -4.89 -20.46
CA GLN A 135 -5.11 -3.87 -19.56
C GLN A 135 -6.65 -3.91 -19.53
N LYS A 136 -7.30 -4.10 -20.68
CA LYS A 136 -8.76 -4.26 -20.74
C LYS A 136 -9.24 -5.52 -20.01
N LEU A 137 -8.53 -6.64 -20.19
CA LEU A 137 -8.84 -7.89 -19.49
C LEU A 137 -8.65 -7.73 -17.99
N PHE A 138 -7.55 -7.09 -17.53
CA PHE A 138 -7.29 -6.76 -16.14
C PHE A 138 -8.47 -5.98 -15.52
N ALA A 139 -9.01 -5.00 -16.22
CA ALA A 139 -10.17 -4.27 -15.76
C ALA A 139 -11.44 -5.15 -15.77
N SER A 140 -11.67 -5.94 -16.82
CA SER A 140 -12.90 -6.72 -17.00
C SER A 140 -13.06 -7.86 -15.99
N VAL A 141 -11.95 -8.42 -15.50
CA VAL A 141 -11.97 -9.44 -14.44
C VAL A 141 -12.06 -8.85 -13.01
N GLY A 142 -12.00 -7.51 -12.87
CA GLY A 142 -12.23 -6.81 -11.61
C GLY A 142 -10.97 -6.34 -10.89
N CYS A 143 -9.77 -6.61 -11.38
CA CYS A 143 -8.53 -6.17 -10.72
C CYS A 143 -8.46 -4.64 -10.57
N ALA A 144 -8.98 -3.89 -11.55
CA ALA A 144 -9.00 -2.43 -11.54
C ALA A 144 -9.95 -1.82 -10.49
N ALA A 145 -10.76 -2.61 -9.79
CA ALA A 145 -11.59 -2.12 -8.70
C ALA A 145 -10.76 -1.66 -7.49
N CYS A 146 -9.71 -2.42 -7.15
CA CYS A 146 -8.73 -2.04 -6.13
C CYS A 146 -7.49 -1.40 -6.76
N HIS A 147 -6.98 -1.98 -7.85
CA HIS A 147 -5.81 -1.48 -8.56
C HIS A 147 -6.21 -0.42 -9.60
N THR A 148 -6.73 0.73 -9.12
CA THR A 148 -7.12 1.85 -9.97
C THR A 148 -5.89 2.50 -10.60
N GLU A 149 -5.96 2.80 -11.89
CA GLU A 149 -4.83 3.37 -12.64
C GLU A 149 -4.39 4.73 -12.10
N GLN A 150 -5.35 5.53 -11.59
CA GLN A 150 -5.10 6.92 -11.21
C GLN A 150 -5.69 7.24 -9.84
N MET A 151 -4.94 8.00 -9.04
CA MET A 151 -5.36 8.58 -7.76
C MET A 151 -5.11 10.10 -7.78
N GLY A 152 -6.17 10.89 -7.96
CA GLY A 152 -6.03 12.35 -8.19
C GLY A 152 -5.16 12.63 -9.40
N ASP A 153 -4.09 13.39 -9.23
CA ASP A 153 -3.13 13.72 -10.28
C ASP A 153 -2.05 12.64 -10.49
N VAL A 154 -2.02 11.60 -9.66
CA VAL A 154 -1.03 10.53 -9.75
C VAL A 154 -1.53 9.43 -10.68
N VAL A 155 -0.92 9.34 -11.87
CA VAL A 155 -1.26 8.38 -12.93
C VAL A 155 -0.31 7.18 -12.89
N GLY A 156 -0.81 6.00 -13.21
CA GLY A 156 -0.04 4.76 -13.32
C GLY A 156 0.26 4.08 -11.98
N VAL A 157 -0.33 4.55 -10.87
CA VAL A 157 -0.11 3.97 -9.53
C VAL A 157 -0.71 2.57 -9.40
N TYR A 158 -1.83 2.30 -10.05
CA TYR A 158 -2.58 1.04 -9.96
C TYR A 158 -2.80 0.60 -8.50
N SER A 159 -3.41 1.49 -7.73
CA SER A 159 -3.77 1.28 -6.31
C SER A 159 -4.80 2.31 -5.88
N ASP A 160 -5.73 1.94 -5.03
CA ASP A 160 -6.65 2.84 -4.34
C ASP A 160 -6.15 3.24 -2.94
N LEU A 161 -5.03 2.65 -2.49
CA LEU A 161 -4.42 2.83 -1.16
C LEU A 161 -5.31 2.40 0.02
N LEU A 162 -6.46 1.78 -0.26
CA LEU A 162 -7.38 1.27 0.77
C LEU A 162 -6.89 -0.08 1.32
N VAL A 163 -7.43 -0.47 2.46
CA VAL A 163 -7.27 -1.81 2.98
C VAL A 163 -8.48 -2.66 2.61
N HIS A 164 -8.22 -3.89 2.17
CA HIS A 164 -9.20 -4.88 1.75
C HIS A 164 -9.00 -6.17 2.52
N ASP A 165 -10.09 -6.85 2.85
CA ASP A 165 -10.04 -8.21 3.38
C ASP A 165 -9.58 -9.18 2.29
N MET A 166 -8.39 -9.74 2.48
CA MET A 166 -7.77 -10.67 1.53
C MET A 166 -7.97 -12.14 1.93
N GLY A 167 -8.82 -12.40 2.93
CA GLY A 167 -9.18 -13.75 3.35
C GLY A 167 -8.16 -14.44 4.26
N ALA A 168 -8.49 -15.67 4.64
CA ALA A 168 -7.77 -16.41 5.66
C ALA A 168 -6.35 -16.86 5.24
N ASP A 169 -6.09 -17.00 3.94
CA ASP A 169 -4.78 -17.46 3.46
C ASP A 169 -3.67 -16.39 3.57
N LEU A 170 -4.07 -15.12 3.72
CA LEU A 170 -3.15 -13.99 3.89
C LEU A 170 -3.19 -13.39 5.30
N VAL A 171 -3.67 -14.13 6.30
CA VAL A 171 -3.66 -13.69 7.69
C VAL A 171 -2.24 -13.50 8.20
N ASP A 172 -2.00 -12.35 8.81
CA ASP A 172 -0.76 -12.08 9.51
C ASP A 172 -1.02 -11.30 10.81
N THR A 173 -0.41 -11.77 11.88
CA THR A 173 -0.58 -11.23 13.23
C THR A 173 0.43 -10.15 13.60
N GLY A 174 1.43 -9.91 12.75
CA GLY A 174 2.50 -8.95 13.01
C GLY A 174 2.12 -7.54 12.61
N ASP A 175 2.42 -6.58 13.47
CA ASP A 175 2.39 -5.16 13.16
C ASP A 175 3.81 -4.61 13.03
N TYR A 176 4.02 -3.74 12.06
CA TYR A 176 5.31 -3.14 11.79
C TYR A 176 5.69 -2.12 12.86
N GLY A 177 6.76 -2.42 13.57
CA GLY A 177 7.26 -1.56 14.65
C GLY A 177 6.51 -1.67 15.96
N SER A 178 5.69 -2.71 16.15
CA SER A 178 4.97 -2.98 17.38
C SER A 178 5.16 -4.41 17.85
N PHE A 179 5.19 -4.63 19.17
CA PHE A 179 5.13 -5.96 19.77
C PHE A 179 3.69 -6.41 20.02
N THR A 180 2.72 -5.54 19.78
CA THR A 180 1.29 -5.84 19.94
C THR A 180 0.81 -6.54 18.66
N PRO A 181 0.20 -7.73 18.77
CA PRO A 181 -0.39 -8.40 17.62
C PRO A 181 -1.49 -7.54 16.98
N VAL A 182 -1.58 -7.59 15.66
CA VAL A 182 -2.71 -7.00 14.91
C VAL A 182 -3.99 -7.70 15.35
N PRO A 183 -5.06 -6.99 15.71
CA PRO A 183 -6.31 -7.58 16.18
C PRO A 183 -7.08 -8.28 15.04
N ASP A 184 -7.95 -9.24 15.42
CA ASP A 184 -8.87 -9.88 14.46
C ASP A 184 -9.96 -8.92 13.95
N THR A 185 -10.35 -7.97 14.79
CA THR A 185 -11.32 -6.91 14.47
C THR A 185 -10.64 -5.56 14.60
N ALA A 186 -11.02 -4.64 13.72
CA ALA A 186 -10.52 -3.26 13.81
C ALA A 186 -10.98 -2.58 15.11
N GLU A 187 -10.16 -1.71 15.66
CA GLU A 187 -10.47 -0.95 16.86
C GLU A 187 -11.53 0.12 16.53
N GLU A 188 -12.63 0.10 17.26
CA GLU A 188 -13.67 1.14 17.16
C GLU A 188 -13.36 2.24 18.18
N VAL A 189 -13.10 3.45 17.69
CA VAL A 189 -12.97 4.65 18.53
C VAL A 189 -14.24 5.45 18.41
N VAL A 190 -14.93 5.64 19.54
CA VAL A 190 -16.12 6.47 19.59
C VAL A 190 -15.71 7.91 19.92
N GLU A 191 -15.92 8.80 18.98
CA GLU A 191 -15.69 10.24 19.17
C GLU A 191 -17.03 10.98 19.35
N GLU A 192 -17.12 11.79 20.39
CA GLU A 192 -18.24 12.74 20.53
C GLU A 192 -17.96 13.95 19.65
N VAL A 193 -18.68 14.07 18.56
CA VAL A 193 -18.66 15.29 17.75
C VAL A 193 -19.51 16.33 18.48
N ALA A 194 -18.88 17.40 18.95
CA ALA A 194 -19.57 18.50 19.61
C ALA A 194 -20.74 19.01 18.75
N GLY A 195 -21.93 19.09 19.34
CA GLY A 195 -23.10 19.67 18.66
C GLY A 195 -22.81 21.12 18.25
N THR A 196 -23.34 21.51 17.11
CA THR A 196 -23.31 22.89 16.67
C THR A 196 -24.17 23.75 17.58
N ASP A 197 -23.88 25.05 17.70
CA ASP A 197 -24.54 26.05 18.57
C ASP A 197 -26.08 26.15 18.39
N ASP A 198 -26.66 25.41 17.42
CA ASP A 198 -28.10 25.34 17.08
C ASP A 198 -28.89 24.31 17.89
N GLY A 199 -28.33 23.77 18.99
CA GLY A 199 -29.07 22.86 19.89
C GLY A 199 -29.19 21.41 19.39
N GLN A 200 -28.43 20.99 18.38
CA GLN A 200 -28.31 19.58 18.00
C GLN A 200 -27.43 18.85 19.02
N GLN A 201 -27.97 17.78 19.60
CA GLN A 201 -27.20 16.88 20.46
C GLN A 201 -25.98 16.35 19.69
N GLY A 202 -24.81 16.35 20.37
CA GLY A 202 -23.59 15.78 19.81
C GLY A 202 -23.84 14.35 19.30
N GLN A 203 -23.43 14.11 18.07
CA GLN A 203 -23.53 12.77 17.48
C GLN A 203 -22.28 11.98 17.85
N GLN A 204 -22.47 10.75 18.31
CA GLN A 204 -21.36 9.82 18.45
C GLN A 204 -20.98 9.31 17.06
N GLN A 205 -19.76 9.57 16.63
CA GLN A 205 -19.20 9.03 15.40
C GLN A 205 -18.24 7.90 15.76
N VAL A 206 -18.54 6.69 15.25
CA VAL A 206 -17.64 5.55 15.37
C VAL A 206 -16.61 5.61 14.25
N ARG A 207 -15.35 5.65 14.62
CA ARG A 207 -14.23 5.61 13.70
C ARG A 207 -13.50 4.28 13.83
N ILE A 208 -13.28 3.61 12.70
CA ILE A 208 -12.50 2.36 12.64
C ILE A 208 -11.02 2.71 12.50
N VAL A 209 -10.19 2.22 13.41
CA VAL A 209 -8.76 2.50 13.48
C VAL A 209 -7.95 1.27 13.11
N GLY A 210 -6.92 1.48 12.28
CA GLY A 210 -5.99 0.45 11.87
C GLY A 210 -6.57 -0.55 10.86
N ALA A 211 -5.86 -1.63 10.63
CA ALA A 211 -6.26 -2.75 9.79
C ALA A 211 -6.31 -4.04 10.60
N THR A 212 -7.18 -4.97 10.22
CA THR A 212 -7.26 -6.30 10.81
C THR A 212 -6.15 -7.22 10.29
N ARG A 213 -6.07 -8.43 10.82
CA ARG A 213 -5.10 -9.46 10.37
C ARG A 213 -5.27 -9.83 8.91
N GLN A 214 -6.50 -9.83 8.40
CA GLN A 214 -6.85 -10.23 7.04
C GLN A 214 -6.78 -9.06 6.05
N GLU A 215 -6.83 -7.82 6.54
CA GLU A 215 -6.83 -6.66 5.69
C GLU A 215 -5.42 -6.22 5.30
N TRP A 216 -5.28 -5.89 4.02
CA TRP A 216 -4.02 -5.42 3.43
C TRP A 216 -4.28 -4.22 2.54
N ARG A 217 -3.36 -3.26 2.59
CA ARG A 217 -3.39 -2.12 1.67
C ARG A 217 -3.14 -2.60 0.26
N THR A 218 -3.97 -2.13 -0.69
CA THR A 218 -3.70 -2.34 -2.12
C THR A 218 -2.29 -1.82 -2.45
N ALA A 219 -1.40 -2.73 -2.78
CA ALA A 219 -0.05 -2.38 -3.17
C ALA A 219 -0.07 -1.69 -4.55
N PRO A 220 0.64 -0.56 -4.74
CA PRO A 220 0.87 -0.01 -6.07
C PRO A 220 1.49 -1.05 -7.00
N LEU A 221 0.92 -1.20 -8.22
CA LEU A 221 1.48 -2.14 -9.21
C LEU A 221 2.53 -1.51 -10.12
N TRP A 222 2.72 -0.21 -10.07
CA TRP A 222 3.82 0.40 -10.81
C TRP A 222 5.16 -0.22 -10.39
N GLY A 223 6.00 -0.58 -11.36
CA GLY A 223 7.25 -1.29 -11.09
C GLY A 223 7.11 -2.75 -10.68
N VAL A 224 5.89 -3.32 -10.75
CA VAL A 224 5.61 -4.70 -10.27
C VAL A 224 6.46 -5.76 -10.97
N ARG A 225 6.85 -5.55 -12.24
CA ARG A 225 7.75 -6.45 -12.96
C ARG A 225 9.04 -6.72 -12.20
N ASP A 226 9.57 -5.71 -11.53
CA ASP A 226 10.90 -5.71 -10.92
C ASP A 226 10.83 -5.88 -9.38
N SER A 227 9.66 -6.27 -8.85
CA SER A 227 9.37 -6.34 -7.40
C SER A 227 9.24 -7.76 -6.86
N ALA A 228 9.57 -8.80 -7.64
CA ALA A 228 9.53 -10.19 -7.12
C ALA A 228 10.54 -10.39 -5.97
N PRO A 229 10.23 -11.25 -4.97
CA PRO A 229 8.98 -12.00 -4.80
C PRO A 229 7.81 -11.10 -4.39
N TYR A 230 6.57 -11.56 -4.59
CA TYR A 230 5.36 -10.78 -4.39
C TYR A 230 4.65 -11.08 -3.08
N LEU A 231 3.65 -10.26 -2.73
CA LEU A 231 2.89 -10.24 -1.49
C LEU A 231 3.70 -9.70 -0.30
N HIS A 232 3.01 -9.49 0.83
CA HIS A 232 3.58 -8.86 2.01
C HIS A 232 4.76 -9.61 2.64
N ASP A 233 4.82 -10.91 2.42
CA ASP A 233 5.84 -11.82 2.97
C ASP A 233 6.72 -12.50 1.89
N GLY A 234 6.51 -12.15 0.62
CA GLY A 234 7.31 -12.68 -0.48
C GLY A 234 7.00 -14.12 -0.86
N ARG A 235 5.88 -14.72 -0.39
CA ARG A 235 5.56 -16.12 -0.66
C ARG A 235 5.24 -16.46 -2.12
N ALA A 236 4.94 -15.47 -2.94
CA ALA A 236 4.63 -15.65 -4.35
C ALA A 236 5.86 -15.28 -5.22
N GLU A 237 6.41 -16.26 -5.92
CA GLU A 237 7.57 -16.06 -6.81
C GLU A 237 7.16 -15.47 -8.17
N THR A 238 5.88 -15.64 -8.55
CA THR A 238 5.34 -15.17 -9.83
C THR A 238 4.08 -14.36 -9.66
N LEU A 239 3.78 -13.50 -10.64
CA LEU A 239 2.53 -12.74 -10.68
C LEU A 239 1.30 -13.66 -10.64
N GLU A 240 1.34 -14.80 -11.32
CA GLU A 240 0.23 -15.75 -11.33
C GLU A 240 0.00 -16.40 -9.97
N GLN A 241 1.07 -16.71 -9.23
CA GLN A 241 0.97 -17.15 -7.83
C GLN A 241 0.40 -16.03 -6.95
N ALA A 242 0.86 -14.79 -7.12
CA ALA A 242 0.30 -13.66 -6.38
C ALA A 242 -1.21 -13.51 -6.61
N ILE A 243 -1.66 -13.60 -7.87
CA ILE A 243 -3.10 -13.57 -8.22
C ILE A 243 -3.84 -14.74 -7.56
N ALA A 244 -3.25 -15.94 -7.51
CA ALA A 244 -3.88 -17.11 -6.89
C ALA A 244 -4.12 -16.95 -5.39
N PHE A 245 -3.31 -16.13 -4.70
CA PHE A 245 -3.50 -15.83 -3.28
C PHE A 245 -4.53 -14.72 -3.01
N HIS A 246 -5.12 -14.10 -4.05
CA HIS A 246 -6.15 -13.09 -3.88
C HIS A 246 -7.46 -13.74 -3.42
N GLY A 247 -7.67 -13.73 -2.09
CA GLY A 247 -8.87 -14.24 -1.41
C GLY A 247 -9.81 -13.12 -0.93
N GLY A 248 -10.72 -13.42 0.00
CA GLY A 248 -11.64 -12.42 0.57
C GLY A 248 -12.40 -11.62 -0.50
N GLU A 249 -12.35 -10.30 -0.43
CA GLU A 249 -13.00 -9.40 -1.39
C GLU A 249 -12.51 -9.60 -2.84
N SER A 250 -11.28 -10.01 -3.04
CA SER A 250 -10.68 -10.19 -4.37
C SER A 250 -10.85 -11.59 -4.96
N ALA A 251 -11.45 -12.55 -4.22
CA ALA A 251 -11.59 -13.94 -4.65
C ALA A 251 -12.36 -14.08 -5.98
N GLY A 252 -13.43 -13.28 -6.17
CA GLY A 252 -14.20 -13.26 -7.41
C GLY A 252 -13.37 -12.83 -8.61
N SER A 253 -12.51 -11.83 -8.45
CA SER A 253 -11.61 -11.34 -9.49
C SER A 253 -10.52 -12.37 -9.83
N ALA A 254 -9.92 -13.01 -8.82
CA ALA A 254 -8.97 -14.10 -9.02
C ALA A 254 -9.61 -15.27 -9.79
N GLN A 255 -10.83 -15.67 -9.40
CA GLN A 255 -11.54 -16.73 -10.10
C GLN A 255 -11.79 -16.37 -11.57
N LYS A 256 -12.27 -15.15 -11.87
CA LYS A 256 -12.49 -14.69 -13.26
C LYS A 256 -11.20 -14.68 -14.06
N TYR A 257 -10.06 -14.30 -13.45
CA TYR A 257 -8.75 -14.38 -14.11
C TYR A 257 -8.39 -15.81 -14.49
N PHE A 258 -8.59 -16.79 -13.61
CA PHE A 258 -8.30 -18.19 -13.91
C PHE A 258 -9.30 -18.85 -14.88
N MET A 259 -10.45 -18.23 -15.14
CA MET A 259 -11.41 -18.62 -16.20
C MET A 259 -11.02 -18.09 -17.59
N LEU A 260 -10.11 -17.13 -17.68
CA LEU A 260 -9.58 -16.64 -18.95
C LEU A 260 -8.84 -17.76 -19.69
N THR A 261 -8.85 -17.69 -21.02
CA THR A 261 -8.02 -18.57 -21.84
C THR A 261 -6.52 -18.37 -21.54
N PRO A 262 -5.66 -19.36 -21.86
CA PRO A 262 -4.22 -19.18 -21.67
C PRO A 262 -3.66 -17.94 -22.37
N GLU A 263 -4.15 -17.61 -23.56
CA GLU A 263 -3.74 -16.41 -24.31
C GLU A 263 -4.15 -15.14 -23.61
N GLU A 264 -5.40 -15.04 -23.14
CA GLU A 264 -5.88 -13.86 -22.40
C GLU A 264 -5.12 -13.65 -21.08
N ARG A 265 -4.79 -14.75 -20.35
CA ARG A 265 -3.93 -14.66 -19.15
C ARG A 265 -2.53 -14.15 -19.51
N GLN A 266 -1.95 -14.58 -20.62
CA GLN A 266 -0.67 -14.06 -21.09
C GLN A 266 -0.73 -12.57 -21.41
N GLN A 267 -1.83 -12.09 -21.98
CA GLN A 267 -2.03 -10.66 -22.22
C GLN A 267 -2.07 -9.87 -20.90
N VAL A 268 -2.84 -10.32 -19.90
CA VAL A 268 -2.86 -9.69 -18.56
C VAL A 268 -1.46 -9.68 -17.94
N GLN A 269 -0.73 -10.79 -18.01
CA GLN A 269 0.64 -10.84 -17.48
C GLN A 269 1.61 -9.96 -18.26
N ALA A 270 1.45 -9.84 -19.58
CA ALA A 270 2.26 -8.93 -20.39
C ALA A 270 2.01 -7.48 -19.99
N PHE A 271 0.74 -7.11 -19.79
CA PHE A 271 0.39 -5.79 -19.25
C PHE A 271 1.06 -5.54 -17.88
N LEU A 272 0.89 -6.44 -16.91
CA LEU A 272 1.53 -6.29 -15.59
C LEU A 272 3.06 -6.19 -15.69
N ARG A 273 3.69 -6.98 -16.55
CA ARG A 273 5.14 -6.92 -16.79
C ARG A 273 5.58 -5.67 -17.56
N SER A 274 4.66 -4.92 -18.16
CA SER A 274 4.97 -3.62 -18.74
C SER A 274 5.15 -2.52 -17.71
N LEU A 275 4.68 -2.72 -16.47
CA LEU A 275 4.83 -1.80 -15.35
C LEU A 275 6.21 -2.01 -14.71
N THR A 276 7.17 -1.16 -15.08
CA THR A 276 8.60 -1.34 -14.80
C THR A 276 9.11 -0.36 -13.74
N ALA A 277 10.18 -0.73 -13.05
CA ALA A 277 10.95 0.23 -12.26
C ALA A 277 11.45 1.39 -13.15
N PRO A 278 11.80 2.55 -12.57
CA PRO A 278 12.35 3.67 -13.33
C PRO A 278 13.61 3.26 -14.09
N SER A 279 13.77 3.78 -15.32
CA SER A 279 14.96 3.53 -16.11
C SER A 279 16.23 4.10 -15.44
N PRO A 280 17.43 3.53 -15.71
CA PRO A 280 18.69 4.07 -15.18
C PRO A 280 18.92 5.53 -15.51
N ASP A 281 18.47 5.99 -16.68
CA ASP A 281 18.61 7.39 -17.12
C ASP A 281 17.77 8.34 -16.26
N ARG A 282 16.55 7.94 -15.87
CA ARG A 282 15.72 8.72 -14.95
C ARG A 282 16.29 8.75 -13.55
N LEU A 283 16.84 7.63 -13.07
CA LEU A 283 17.53 7.57 -11.77
C LEU A 283 18.77 8.48 -11.75
N ALA A 284 19.50 8.58 -12.87
CA ALA A 284 20.66 9.45 -12.97
C ALA A 284 20.26 10.94 -13.01
N SER A 285 19.11 11.28 -13.57
CA SER A 285 18.63 12.67 -13.66
C SER A 285 17.92 13.17 -12.39
N ALA A 286 17.58 12.30 -11.47
CA ALA A 286 16.99 12.63 -10.17
C ALA A 286 18.02 12.96 -9.06
N ARG A 287 19.32 13.04 -9.43
CA ARG A 287 20.44 13.34 -8.50
C ARG A 287 20.76 14.85 -8.51
#